data_56cc5daae5516ca0706033209365daa0
#
_entry.id   56cc5daae5516ca0706033209365daa0
#
_cell.length_a   1.000
_cell.length_b   1.000
_cell.length_c   1.000
_cell.angle_alpha   90.00
_cell.angle_beta   90.00
_cell.angle_gamma   90.00
#
_symmetry.space_group_name_H-M   'P 1'
#
loop_
_entity.id
_entity.type
_entity.pdbx_description
1 polymer ?
#
loop_
_entity_poly.entity_id
_entity_poly.type
_entity_poly.pdbx_seq_one_letter_code
_entity_poly.pdbx_strand_id
1 'polypeptide(L)'
;FLYLNEAKNEQEKKDLAIIIEEMLLQRIVGVKNESGVWITPAFPKIIYVLDEDNVTPDSPFYDLTVLAAECTAKRMVPDYISAKIMKRDKGDVYPCMGCRSFLTPDDGTCNKENIANVGGYVAGKHKYYGRFNQGVVTINLVDVACSSDGNMERFWDILEERLELCHRALRCRHERL
;
A
#
# COMPACT_ATOMS: atom_id res chain seq x y z
N PHE A 1 -7.62 -1.26 -5.05
CA PHE A 1 -7.07 -2.46 -4.42
C PHE A 1 -7.63 -3.66 -5.16
N LEU A 2 -6.74 -4.37 -5.87
CA LEU A 2 -7.12 -5.48 -6.75
C LEU A 2 -6.71 -6.79 -6.09
N TYR A 3 -7.65 -7.44 -5.43
CA TYR A 3 -7.44 -8.68 -4.68
C TYR A 3 -8.50 -9.72 -5.04
N LEU A 4 -8.10 -10.78 -5.74
CA LEU A 4 -9.00 -11.82 -6.24
C LEU A 4 -9.70 -12.60 -5.11
N ASN A 5 -8.98 -12.85 -4.01
CA ASN A 5 -9.52 -13.61 -2.89
C ASN A 5 -10.44 -12.79 -1.95
N GLU A 6 -10.80 -11.56 -2.32
CA GLU A 6 -11.91 -10.82 -1.72
C GLU A 6 -13.28 -11.33 -2.22
N ALA A 7 -13.29 -12.00 -3.36
CA ALA A 7 -14.48 -12.65 -3.93
C ALA A 7 -15.02 -13.76 -3.00
N LYS A 8 -16.33 -13.84 -2.86
CA LYS A 8 -17.01 -14.77 -1.96
C LYS A 8 -17.22 -16.16 -2.56
N ASN A 9 -17.11 -16.28 -3.86
CA ASN A 9 -17.31 -17.52 -4.60
C ASN A 9 -16.54 -17.49 -5.93
N GLU A 10 -16.44 -18.64 -6.59
CA GLU A 10 -15.69 -18.80 -7.84
C GLU A 10 -16.23 -17.96 -9.01
N GLN A 11 -17.54 -17.70 -9.06
CA GLN A 11 -18.12 -16.87 -10.11
C GLN A 11 -17.72 -15.40 -9.91
N GLU A 12 -17.86 -14.88 -8.69
CA GLU A 12 -17.41 -13.54 -8.36
C GLU A 12 -15.90 -13.34 -8.60
N LYS A 13 -15.11 -14.41 -8.34
CA LYS A 13 -13.67 -14.37 -8.61
C LYS A 13 -13.37 -14.22 -10.10
N LYS A 14 -14.09 -14.96 -10.96
CA LYS A 14 -13.96 -14.84 -12.41
C LYS A 14 -14.39 -13.46 -12.92
N ASP A 15 -15.51 -12.96 -12.40
CA ASP A 15 -16.01 -11.63 -12.77
C ASP A 15 -15.02 -10.55 -12.34
N LEU A 16 -14.45 -10.66 -11.13
CA LEU A 16 -13.41 -9.76 -10.64
C LEU A 16 -12.12 -9.84 -11.47
N ALA A 17 -11.75 -11.04 -11.93
CA ALA A 17 -10.60 -11.21 -12.80
C ALA A 17 -10.77 -10.46 -14.13
N ILE A 18 -11.95 -10.53 -14.74
CA ILE A 18 -12.29 -9.77 -15.97
C ILE A 18 -12.20 -8.26 -15.72
N ILE A 19 -12.73 -7.80 -14.59
CA ILE A 19 -12.66 -6.37 -14.23
C ILE A 19 -11.21 -5.93 -14.05
N ILE A 20 -10.38 -6.74 -13.38
CA ILE A 20 -8.96 -6.44 -13.17
C ILE A 20 -8.21 -6.39 -14.50
N GLU A 21 -8.47 -7.37 -15.37
CA GLU A 21 -7.89 -7.42 -16.72
C GLU A 21 -8.19 -6.14 -17.49
N GLU A 22 -9.46 -5.75 -17.57
CA GLU A 22 -9.88 -4.54 -18.27
C GLU A 22 -9.27 -3.26 -17.66
N MET A 23 -9.21 -3.17 -16.34
CA MET A 23 -8.56 -2.04 -15.66
C MET A 23 -7.07 -1.92 -16.02
N LEU A 24 -6.35 -3.05 -16.13
CA LEU A 24 -4.94 -3.07 -16.52
C LEU A 24 -4.77 -2.69 -17.98
N LEU A 25 -5.61 -3.23 -18.87
CA LEU A 25 -5.60 -2.91 -20.29
C LEU A 25 -5.85 -1.41 -20.54
N GLN A 26 -6.86 -0.85 -19.90
CA GLN A 26 -7.17 0.59 -20.00
C GLN A 26 -6.03 1.46 -19.43
N ARG A 27 -5.36 0.97 -18.39
CA ARG A 27 -4.20 1.66 -17.84
C ARG A 27 -3.01 1.64 -18.81
N ILE A 28 -2.80 0.53 -19.52
CA ILE A 28 -1.77 0.40 -20.55
C ILE A 28 -2.05 1.39 -21.71
N VAL A 29 -3.28 1.47 -22.16
CA VAL A 29 -3.70 2.42 -23.21
C VAL A 29 -3.53 3.86 -22.75
N GLY A 30 -3.97 4.18 -21.53
CA GLY A 30 -3.98 5.54 -20.99
C GLY A 30 -5.18 6.36 -21.43
N VAL A 31 -5.10 7.67 -21.23
CA VAL A 31 -6.12 8.63 -21.66
C VAL A 31 -5.50 9.77 -22.46
N LYS A 32 -6.25 10.36 -23.38
CA LYS A 32 -5.80 11.57 -24.09
C LYS A 32 -6.11 12.79 -23.24
N ASN A 33 -5.13 13.67 -23.10
CA ASN A 33 -5.35 15.00 -22.53
C ASN A 33 -6.03 15.93 -23.56
N GLU A 34 -6.31 17.16 -23.17
CA GLU A 34 -6.95 18.18 -24.02
C GLU A 34 -6.16 18.46 -25.31
N SER A 35 -4.85 18.27 -25.28
CA SER A 35 -3.96 18.43 -26.46
C SER A 35 -3.87 17.17 -27.32
N GLY A 36 -4.66 16.13 -27.02
CA GLY A 36 -4.68 14.87 -27.77
C GLY A 36 -3.48 13.93 -27.49
N VAL A 37 -2.64 14.26 -26.51
CA VAL A 37 -1.49 13.44 -26.11
C VAL A 37 -1.94 12.36 -25.11
N TRP A 38 -1.50 11.12 -25.34
CA TRP A 38 -1.73 10.02 -24.43
C TRP A 38 -0.94 10.19 -23.13
N ILE A 39 -1.62 10.16 -22.02
CA ILE A 39 -1.04 10.24 -20.68
C ILE A 39 -1.50 9.08 -19.81
N THR A 40 -0.71 8.73 -18.81
CA THR A 40 -1.15 7.81 -17.75
C THR A 40 -1.80 8.61 -16.64
N PRO A 41 -3.09 8.39 -16.33
CA PRO A 41 -3.74 9.10 -15.23
C PRO A 41 -3.04 8.77 -13.91
N ALA A 42 -2.84 9.79 -13.07
CA ALA A 42 -2.24 9.61 -11.74
C ALA A 42 -3.17 8.83 -10.79
N PHE A 43 -4.48 8.93 -11.00
CA PHE A 43 -5.51 8.28 -10.19
C PHE A 43 -6.51 7.51 -11.07
N PRO A 44 -7.19 6.49 -10.48
CA PRO A 44 -6.96 5.91 -9.16
C PRO A 44 -5.60 5.19 -9.09
N LYS A 45 -4.94 5.23 -7.93
CA LYS A 45 -3.77 4.38 -7.70
C LYS A 45 -4.21 2.93 -7.65
N ILE A 46 -3.56 2.11 -8.47
CA ILE A 46 -3.84 0.69 -8.55
C ILE A 46 -2.81 -0.06 -7.70
N ILE A 47 -3.29 -0.92 -6.83
CA ILE A 47 -2.49 -1.83 -6.03
C ILE A 47 -2.96 -3.24 -6.34
N TYR A 48 -2.05 -4.09 -6.80
CA TYR A 48 -2.30 -5.46 -7.18
C TYR A 48 -1.77 -6.42 -6.12
N VAL A 49 -2.62 -7.31 -5.65
CA VAL A 49 -2.27 -8.27 -4.60
C VAL A 49 -1.84 -9.60 -5.21
N LEU A 50 -0.62 -10.01 -4.86
CA LEU A 50 -0.07 -11.31 -5.22
C LEU A 50 -0.46 -12.33 -4.14
N ASP A 51 -1.16 -13.39 -4.53
CA ASP A 51 -1.54 -14.51 -3.67
C ASP A 51 -1.31 -15.84 -4.41
N GLU A 52 -1.62 -16.96 -3.79
CA GLU A 52 -1.35 -18.32 -4.32
C GLU A 52 -2.03 -18.58 -5.68
N ASP A 53 -3.16 -17.93 -5.94
CA ASP A 53 -3.95 -18.10 -7.16
C ASP A 53 -3.45 -17.31 -8.38
N ASN A 54 -2.45 -16.43 -8.20
CA ASN A 54 -1.94 -15.60 -9.30
C ASN A 54 -0.42 -15.39 -9.32
N VAL A 55 0.34 -15.95 -8.37
CA VAL A 55 1.77 -15.61 -8.19
C VAL A 55 2.72 -16.54 -8.94
N THR A 56 2.31 -17.76 -9.27
CA THR A 56 3.16 -18.74 -9.94
C THR A 56 2.61 -19.10 -11.32
N PRO A 57 3.46 -19.53 -12.27
CA PRO A 57 3.03 -19.90 -13.62
C PRO A 57 1.91 -20.95 -13.68
N ASP A 58 1.81 -21.81 -12.68
CA ASP A 58 0.78 -22.85 -12.58
C ASP A 58 -0.52 -22.35 -11.94
N SER A 59 -0.54 -21.11 -11.48
CA SER A 59 -1.72 -20.51 -10.84
C SER A 59 -2.80 -20.17 -11.86
N PRO A 60 -4.09 -20.35 -11.53
CA PRO A 60 -5.20 -20.17 -12.48
C PRO A 60 -5.34 -18.74 -13.03
N PHE A 61 -4.84 -17.74 -12.34
CA PHE A 61 -4.90 -16.34 -12.74
C PHE A 61 -3.51 -15.71 -12.94
N TYR A 62 -2.49 -16.52 -13.24
CA TYR A 62 -1.13 -16.03 -13.47
C TYR A 62 -1.04 -15.04 -14.63
N ASP A 63 -1.86 -15.21 -15.67
CA ASP A 63 -1.91 -14.30 -16.82
C ASP A 63 -2.24 -12.86 -16.42
N LEU A 64 -3.05 -12.65 -15.38
CA LEU A 64 -3.30 -11.32 -14.84
C LEU A 64 -2.04 -10.69 -14.22
N THR A 65 -1.19 -11.50 -13.59
CA THR A 65 0.09 -11.03 -13.05
C THR A 65 1.06 -10.67 -14.16
N VAL A 66 1.09 -11.43 -15.24
CA VAL A 66 1.88 -11.11 -16.44
C VAL A 66 1.39 -9.79 -17.05
N LEU A 67 0.08 -9.60 -17.19
CA LEU A 67 -0.51 -8.36 -17.68
C LEU A 67 -0.22 -7.17 -16.75
N ALA A 68 -0.29 -7.38 -15.43
CA ALA A 68 0.07 -6.38 -14.45
C ALA A 68 1.55 -5.97 -14.58
N ALA A 69 2.45 -6.93 -14.78
CA ALA A 69 3.87 -6.67 -15.01
C ALA A 69 4.10 -5.88 -16.31
N GLU A 70 3.39 -6.22 -17.40
CA GLU A 70 3.43 -5.45 -18.63
C GLU A 70 2.94 -4.00 -18.42
N CYS A 71 1.85 -3.83 -17.69
CA CYS A 71 1.34 -2.52 -17.30
C CYS A 71 2.39 -1.73 -16.52
N THR A 72 3.05 -2.36 -15.56
CA THR A 72 4.11 -1.72 -14.77
C THR A 72 5.29 -1.31 -15.63
N ALA A 73 5.73 -2.15 -16.56
CA ALA A 73 6.83 -1.85 -17.47
C ALA A 73 6.52 -0.62 -18.35
N LYS A 74 5.26 -0.43 -18.76
CA LYS A 74 4.83 0.67 -19.61
C LYS A 74 4.43 1.94 -18.85
N ARG A 75 3.85 1.79 -17.65
CA ARG A 75 3.14 2.87 -16.95
C ARG A 75 3.57 3.07 -15.50
N MET A 76 4.50 2.27 -14.96
CA MET A 76 5.00 2.30 -13.58
C MET A 76 3.88 2.06 -12.53
N VAL A 77 2.81 1.40 -12.94
CA VAL A 77 1.68 0.96 -12.10
C VAL A 77 1.18 -0.39 -12.62
N PRO A 78 0.58 -1.24 -11.79
CA PRO A 78 0.24 -1.10 -10.38
C PRO A 78 1.43 -1.24 -9.43
N ASP A 79 1.21 -0.86 -8.16
CA ASP A 79 2.05 -1.29 -7.04
C ASP A 79 1.65 -2.71 -6.60
N TYR A 80 2.59 -3.46 -6.04
CA TYR A 80 2.36 -4.86 -5.64
C TYR A 80 2.40 -5.05 -4.14
N ILE A 81 1.55 -5.96 -3.65
CA ILE A 81 1.52 -6.40 -2.26
C ILE A 81 1.49 -7.93 -2.24
N SER A 82 2.29 -8.54 -1.36
CA SER A 82 2.23 -9.96 -1.10
C SER A 82 1.18 -10.25 -0.03
N ALA A 83 0.12 -10.96 -0.40
CA ALA A 83 -0.90 -11.44 0.54
C ALA A 83 -0.27 -12.32 1.63
N LYS A 84 0.65 -13.20 1.26
CA LYS A 84 1.37 -14.09 2.20
C LYS A 84 2.10 -13.29 3.29
N ILE A 85 2.83 -12.25 2.90
CA ILE A 85 3.56 -11.41 3.85
C ILE A 85 2.59 -10.61 4.70
N MET A 86 1.55 -10.06 4.09
CA MET A 86 0.56 -9.27 4.81
C MET A 86 -0.23 -10.10 5.83
N LYS A 87 -0.65 -11.31 5.46
CA LYS A 87 -1.27 -12.27 6.39
C LYS A 87 -0.36 -12.62 7.56
N ARG A 88 0.95 -12.85 7.28
CA ARG A 88 1.93 -13.15 8.33
C ARG A 88 2.15 -11.99 9.29
N ASP A 89 2.31 -10.77 8.78
CA ASP A 89 2.75 -9.62 9.56
C ASP A 89 1.58 -8.80 10.13
N LYS A 90 0.41 -8.87 9.52
CA LYS A 90 -0.77 -8.08 9.85
C LYS A 90 -2.02 -8.90 10.19
N GLY A 91 -1.94 -10.23 10.05
CA GLY A 91 -3.03 -11.16 10.34
C GLY A 91 -4.07 -11.31 9.23
N ASP A 92 -4.17 -10.37 8.29
CA ASP A 92 -5.13 -10.41 7.19
C ASP A 92 -4.67 -9.54 6.02
N VAL A 93 -5.38 -9.65 4.87
CA VAL A 93 -5.19 -8.79 3.70
C VAL A 93 -6.29 -7.74 3.67
N TYR A 94 -5.90 -6.47 3.71
CA TYR A 94 -6.84 -5.35 3.70
C TYR A 94 -6.26 -4.15 2.94
N PRO A 95 -7.11 -3.22 2.45
CA PRO A 95 -6.65 -2.06 1.70
C PRO A 95 -5.74 -1.16 2.52
N CYS A 96 -4.73 -0.60 1.85
CA CYS A 96 -3.91 0.44 2.44
C CYS A 96 -4.64 1.79 2.44
N MET A 97 -4.19 2.69 3.30
CA MET A 97 -4.56 4.11 3.24
C MET A 97 -3.54 4.88 2.43
N GLY A 98 -4.03 5.69 1.50
CA GLY A 98 -3.19 6.45 0.60
C GLY A 98 -2.30 5.53 -0.24
N CYS A 99 -1.00 5.77 -0.26
CA CYS A 99 -0.11 5.04 -1.15
C CYS A 99 0.23 3.64 -0.66
N ARG A 100 0.64 3.46 0.61
CA ARG A 100 1.05 2.17 1.21
C ARG A 100 1.03 2.18 2.73
N SER A 101 0.28 3.07 3.36
CA SER A 101 0.12 3.03 4.81
C SER A 101 -0.88 1.93 5.18
N PHE A 102 -0.37 0.90 5.80
CA PHE A 102 -1.20 -0.16 6.38
C PHE A 102 -1.43 0.15 7.85
N LEU A 103 -2.67 0.42 8.20
CA LEU A 103 -3.03 0.59 9.59
C LEU A 103 -2.84 -0.74 10.30
N THR A 104 -2.00 -0.76 11.32
CA THR A 104 -1.86 -1.94 12.17
C THR A 104 -3.20 -2.21 12.84
N PRO A 105 -3.75 -3.45 12.73
CA PRO A 105 -4.96 -3.81 13.45
C PRO A 105 -4.76 -3.57 14.95
N ASP A 106 -5.82 -3.21 15.63
CA ASP A 106 -5.81 -3.16 17.08
C ASP A 106 -5.63 -4.58 17.61
N ASP A 107 -4.48 -4.84 18.22
CA ASP A 107 -4.15 -6.13 18.82
C ASP A 107 -4.60 -6.25 20.31
N GLY A 108 -5.36 -5.24 20.77
CA GLY A 108 -5.82 -5.14 22.15
C GLY A 108 -4.75 -4.67 23.15
N THR A 109 -3.55 -4.30 22.66
CA THR A 109 -2.46 -3.75 23.50
C THR A 109 -2.56 -2.23 23.64
N CYS A 110 -3.33 -1.56 22.77
CA CYS A 110 -3.59 -0.14 22.89
C CYS A 110 -4.36 0.18 24.18
N ASN A 111 -4.21 1.41 24.64
CA ASN A 111 -4.85 1.90 25.88
C ASN A 111 -6.37 1.62 25.86
N LYS A 112 -6.78 0.59 26.59
CA LYS A 112 -8.15 0.07 26.62
C LYS A 112 -9.19 1.11 27.00
N GLU A 113 -8.81 2.11 27.79
CA GLU A 113 -9.72 3.17 28.22
C GLU A 113 -10.17 4.08 27.07
N ASN A 114 -9.28 4.37 26.12
CA ASN A 114 -9.62 5.22 24.98
C ASN A 114 -10.36 4.46 23.87
N ILE A 115 -10.01 3.19 23.64
CA ILE A 115 -10.62 2.37 22.59
C ILE A 115 -11.99 1.86 22.97
N ALA A 116 -12.20 1.49 24.24
CA ALA A 116 -13.49 1.00 24.72
C ALA A 116 -14.62 2.04 24.56
N ASN A 117 -14.28 3.33 24.52
CA ASN A 117 -15.25 4.42 24.34
C ASN A 117 -15.55 4.74 22.86
N VAL A 118 -14.88 4.11 21.90
CA VAL A 118 -15.12 4.33 20.47
C VAL A 118 -16.38 3.57 20.05
N GLY A 119 -17.33 4.27 19.42
CA GLY A 119 -18.55 3.65 18.88
C GLY A 119 -18.21 2.49 17.94
N GLY A 120 -18.86 1.34 18.16
CA GLY A 120 -18.64 0.12 17.39
C GLY A 120 -17.43 -0.71 17.83
N TYR A 121 -16.81 -0.41 18.95
CA TYR A 121 -15.81 -1.29 19.54
C TYR A 121 -16.42 -2.62 20.01
N VAL A 122 -15.80 -3.71 19.60
CA VAL A 122 -16.13 -5.07 20.05
C VAL A 122 -14.85 -5.71 20.58
N ALA A 123 -14.84 -6.04 21.86
CA ALA A 123 -13.68 -6.66 22.51
C ALA A 123 -13.28 -7.95 21.79
N GLY A 124 -11.99 -8.12 21.53
CA GLY A 124 -11.43 -9.30 20.85
C GLY A 124 -11.61 -9.34 19.34
N LYS A 125 -12.27 -8.34 18.73
CA LYS A 125 -12.39 -8.23 17.29
C LYS A 125 -11.47 -7.11 16.75
N HIS A 126 -10.52 -7.49 15.90
CA HIS A 126 -9.65 -6.51 15.25
C HIS A 126 -10.45 -5.57 14.34
N LYS A 127 -10.12 -4.29 14.40
CA LYS A 127 -10.74 -3.25 13.57
C LYS A 127 -9.74 -2.77 12.52
N TYR A 128 -10.09 -2.95 11.24
CA TYR A 128 -9.25 -2.58 10.10
C TYR A 128 -9.68 -1.29 9.40
N TYR A 129 -10.78 -0.66 9.85
CA TYR A 129 -11.37 0.54 9.22
C TYR A 129 -11.66 1.62 10.25
N GLY A 130 -12.02 2.80 9.77
CA GLY A 130 -12.33 3.95 10.63
C GLY A 130 -11.11 4.56 11.30
N ARG A 131 -9.93 4.39 10.68
CA ARG A 131 -8.66 4.95 11.10
C ARG A 131 -8.12 5.85 10.00
N PHE A 132 -7.22 6.74 10.32
CA PHE A 132 -6.61 7.65 9.35
C PHE A 132 -5.11 7.79 9.57
N ASN A 133 -4.41 8.23 8.52
CA ASN A 133 -3.00 8.55 8.60
C ASN A 133 -2.85 9.98 9.15
N GLN A 134 -2.23 10.12 10.31
CA GLN A 134 -2.04 11.41 10.99
C GLN A 134 -1.03 12.32 10.28
N GLY A 135 -0.12 11.77 9.52
CA GLY A 135 0.86 12.53 8.77
C GLY A 135 2.01 11.72 8.22
N VAL A 136 2.75 12.34 7.33
CA VAL A 136 3.95 11.80 6.70
C VAL A 136 5.07 12.81 6.87
N VAL A 137 6.28 12.31 7.08
CA VAL A 137 7.51 13.09 7.02
C VAL A 137 8.45 12.37 6.07
N THR A 138 9.04 13.11 5.14
CA THR A 138 9.94 12.56 4.13
C THR A 138 11.37 12.88 4.49
N ILE A 139 12.25 11.86 4.41
CA ILE A 139 13.70 12.02 4.52
C ILE A 139 14.28 12.02 3.11
N ASN A 140 15.04 13.06 2.78
CA ASN A 140 15.78 13.13 1.53
C ASN A 140 17.12 12.38 1.68
N LEU A 141 17.15 11.11 1.24
CA LEU A 141 18.36 10.29 1.32
C LEU A 141 19.51 10.82 0.44
N VAL A 142 19.19 11.54 -0.64
CA VAL A 142 20.21 12.18 -1.48
C VAL A 142 20.93 13.27 -0.71
N ASP A 143 20.18 14.09 0.06
CA ASP A 143 20.78 15.11 0.94
C ASP A 143 21.66 14.47 2.02
N VAL A 144 21.23 13.37 2.63
CA VAL A 144 22.03 12.60 3.60
C VAL A 144 23.32 12.10 2.96
N ALA A 145 23.23 11.52 1.77
CA ALA A 145 24.40 10.98 1.05
C ALA A 145 25.39 12.08 0.66
N CYS A 146 24.90 13.20 0.11
CA CYS A 146 25.75 14.33 -0.24
C CYS A 146 26.39 14.97 1.00
N SER A 147 25.66 15.07 2.11
CA SER A 147 26.16 15.65 3.36
C SER A 147 27.19 14.75 4.06
N SER A 148 27.19 13.43 3.76
CA SER A 148 28.16 12.48 4.31
C SER A 148 29.53 12.54 3.64
N ASP A 149 29.63 13.21 2.49
CA ASP A 149 30.86 13.34 1.70
C ASP A 149 31.56 11.99 1.41
N GLY A 150 30.76 10.96 1.09
CA GLY A 150 31.22 9.59 0.81
C GLY A 150 31.66 8.77 2.04
N ASN A 151 31.52 9.33 3.24
CA ASN A 151 31.83 8.61 4.48
C ASN A 151 30.59 7.85 4.98
N MET A 152 30.67 6.52 5.03
CA MET A 152 29.54 5.66 5.41
C MET A 152 29.15 5.77 6.89
N GLU A 153 30.10 5.96 7.81
CA GLU A 153 29.79 6.17 9.23
C GLU A 153 29.00 7.48 9.40
N ARG A 154 29.50 8.56 8.79
CA ARG A 154 28.83 9.85 8.80
C ARG A 154 27.44 9.79 8.11
N PHE A 155 27.28 8.97 7.08
CA PHE A 155 25.97 8.74 6.44
C PHE A 155 24.95 8.20 7.45
N TRP A 156 25.33 7.18 8.20
CA TRP A 156 24.46 6.56 9.19
C TRP A 156 24.15 7.51 10.36
N ASP A 157 25.14 8.27 10.83
CA ASP A 157 24.95 9.26 11.89
C ASP A 157 23.94 10.36 11.47
N ILE A 158 24.09 10.90 10.25
CA ILE A 158 23.16 11.90 9.71
C ILE A 158 21.77 11.29 9.52
N LEU A 159 21.68 10.07 9.02
CA LEU A 159 20.40 9.40 8.83
C LEU A 159 19.67 9.19 10.16
N GLU A 160 20.38 8.76 11.19
CA GLU A 160 19.81 8.55 12.53
C GLU A 160 19.33 9.88 13.13
N GLU A 161 20.10 10.96 13.01
CA GLU A 161 19.66 12.30 13.40
C GLU A 161 18.37 12.74 12.69
N ARG A 162 18.28 12.51 11.36
CA ARG A 162 17.09 12.83 10.57
C ARG A 162 15.88 11.98 10.96
N LEU A 163 16.08 10.70 11.27
CA LEU A 163 15.04 9.81 11.76
C LEU A 163 14.48 10.27 13.10
N GLU A 164 15.35 10.68 14.02
CA GLU A 164 14.92 11.24 15.31
C GLU A 164 14.12 12.54 15.12
N LEU A 165 14.55 13.43 14.23
CA LEU A 165 13.80 14.65 13.89
C LEU A 165 12.42 14.34 13.30
N CYS A 166 12.34 13.34 12.41
CA CYS A 166 11.08 12.90 11.83
C CYS A 166 10.13 12.34 12.89
N HIS A 167 10.64 11.50 13.80
CA HIS A 167 9.88 10.97 14.90
C HIS A 167 9.33 12.07 15.82
N ARG A 168 10.16 13.03 16.19
CA ARG A 168 9.74 14.20 16.99
C ARG A 168 8.69 15.04 16.29
N ALA A 169 8.83 15.26 14.98
CA ALA A 169 7.85 16.00 14.18
C ALA A 169 6.49 15.28 14.13
N LEU A 170 6.48 13.95 13.92
CA LEU A 170 5.26 13.14 13.93
C LEU A 170 4.62 13.12 15.33
N ARG A 171 5.42 13.01 16.39
CA ARG A 171 4.94 13.06 17.76
C ARG A 171 4.31 14.41 18.10
N CYS A 172 4.95 15.52 17.70
CA CYS A 172 4.41 16.87 17.90
C CYS A 172 3.03 17.04 17.19
N ARG A 173 2.86 16.45 15.99
CA ARG A 173 1.55 16.44 15.32
C ARG A 173 0.53 15.61 16.08
N HIS A 174 0.92 14.43 16.54
CA HIS A 174 0.04 13.54 17.30
C HIS A 174 -0.48 14.21 18.59
N GLU A 175 0.37 14.90 19.31
CA GLU A 175 0.03 15.59 20.56
C GLU A 175 -0.90 16.81 20.38
N ARG A 176 -1.07 17.28 19.12
CA ARG A 176 -1.91 18.45 18.79
C ARG A 176 -3.23 18.11 18.10
N LEU A 177 -3.47 16.84 17.80
CA LEU A 177 -4.71 16.34 17.22
C LEU A 177 -5.65 15.77 18.29
#